data_e71af74ea1fb6d61e8a58af21d35ed2e
#
_entry.id   e71af74ea1fb6d61e8a58af21d35ed2e
#
_cell.length_a   1.000
_cell.length_b   1.000
_cell.length_c   1.000
_cell.angle_alpha   90.00
_cell.angle_beta   90.00
_cell.angle_gamma   90.00
#
_symmetry.space_group_name_H-M   'P 1'
#
loop_
_entity.id
_entity.type
_entity.pdbx_description
1 polymer ?
#
loop_
_entity_poly.entity_id
_entity_poly.type
_entity_poly.pdbx_seq_one_letter_code
_entity_poly.pdbx_strand_id
1 'polypeptide(L)'
;WMLTGATNKSVDVTSGALHFGKSLGENWTNLQSSANVFLVFLNSMKITLIYTFISILICSMAGYGFEKYRSKGKNIVYSLFLFSMMIPFSAQMIPLFKMASKANMLNSHTAVILPTLAMPFLVFFFRQSFQSYPTELIEAARIDGANEFTIFFRLVMAPMKSTFAAGAIYAFMKQWNNYLWPLIVIQTNE
;
A
#
# COMPACT_ATOMS: atom_id res chain seq x y z
N TRP A 1 -6.52 24.21 -8.16
CA TRP A 1 -7.70 24.38 -7.31
C TRP A 1 -7.37 24.31 -5.81
N MET A 2 -6.60 23.29 -5.35
CA MET A 2 -6.22 23.17 -3.93
C MET A 2 -5.45 24.39 -3.40
N LEU A 3 -4.49 24.92 -4.15
CA LEU A 3 -3.71 26.09 -3.74
C LEU A 3 -4.58 27.35 -3.66
N THR A 4 -5.46 27.57 -4.64
CA THR A 4 -6.40 28.70 -4.61
C THR A 4 -7.42 28.56 -3.49
N GLY A 5 -7.99 27.34 -3.31
CA GLY A 5 -8.93 27.06 -2.23
C GLY A 5 -8.35 27.31 -0.83
N ALA A 6 -7.08 26.96 -0.60
CA ALA A 6 -6.41 27.19 0.68
C ALA A 6 -6.32 28.69 1.06
N THR A 7 -6.34 29.58 0.07
CA THR A 7 -6.29 31.05 0.29
C THR A 7 -7.65 31.72 0.41
N ASN A 8 -8.74 31.01 0.12
CA ASN A 8 -10.10 31.54 0.08
C ASN A 8 -10.91 31.15 1.31
N LYS A 9 -11.99 31.88 1.57
CA LYS A 9 -13.00 31.50 2.57
C LYS A 9 -13.83 30.33 2.07
N SER A 10 -14.41 29.54 2.98
CA SER A 10 -15.23 28.36 2.65
C SER A 10 -16.37 28.68 1.67
N VAL A 11 -16.99 29.86 1.77
CA VAL A 11 -18.05 30.30 0.86
C VAL A 11 -17.53 30.47 -0.57
N ASP A 12 -16.35 31.07 -0.74
CA ASP A 12 -15.75 31.29 -2.05
C ASP A 12 -15.29 29.97 -2.69
N VAL A 13 -14.81 29.03 -1.87
CA VAL A 13 -14.42 27.66 -2.31
C VAL A 13 -15.65 26.90 -2.81
N THR A 14 -16.77 26.96 -2.07
CA THR A 14 -18.01 26.27 -2.46
C THR A 14 -18.67 26.91 -3.69
N SER A 15 -18.48 28.20 -3.91
CA SER A 15 -18.93 28.90 -5.13
C SER A 15 -18.01 28.65 -6.34
N GLY A 16 -16.91 27.92 -6.18
CA GLY A 16 -16.00 27.59 -7.29
C GLY A 16 -15.01 28.70 -7.67
N ALA A 17 -14.71 29.62 -6.74
CA ALA A 17 -13.76 30.71 -6.99
C ALA A 17 -12.35 30.16 -7.27
N LEU A 18 -11.76 30.60 -8.41
CA LEU A 18 -10.42 30.17 -8.87
C LEU A 18 -9.35 31.26 -8.70
N HIS A 19 -9.65 32.34 -7.99
CA HIS A 19 -8.69 33.41 -7.70
C HIS A 19 -8.02 33.16 -6.31
N PHE A 20 -6.84 33.74 -6.12
CA PHE A 20 -6.19 33.71 -4.81
C PHE A 20 -6.87 34.70 -3.85
N GLY A 21 -7.26 34.19 -2.69
CA GLY A 21 -7.82 34.98 -1.59
C GLY A 21 -6.74 35.45 -0.59
N LYS A 22 -7.18 36.05 0.53
CA LYS A 22 -6.29 36.55 1.59
C LYS A 22 -6.42 35.76 2.91
N SER A 23 -7.20 34.67 2.91
CA SER A 23 -7.55 33.93 4.13
C SER A 23 -6.56 32.79 4.48
N LEU A 24 -5.39 32.69 3.84
CA LEU A 24 -4.43 31.61 4.09
C LEU A 24 -4.00 31.54 5.57
N GLY A 25 -3.68 32.68 6.19
CA GLY A 25 -3.26 32.72 7.59
C GLY A 25 -4.37 32.31 8.56
N GLU A 26 -5.60 32.79 8.31
CA GLU A 26 -6.77 32.41 9.11
C GLU A 26 -7.09 30.91 8.97
N ASN A 27 -7.08 30.39 7.74
CA ASN A 27 -7.30 28.96 7.47
C ASN A 27 -6.22 28.10 8.12
N TRP A 28 -4.96 28.53 8.12
CA TRP A 28 -3.86 27.84 8.78
C TRP A 28 -4.03 27.79 10.30
N THR A 29 -4.41 28.93 10.92
CA THR A 29 -4.66 29.00 12.35
C THR A 29 -5.84 28.12 12.77
N ASN A 30 -6.92 28.15 12.00
CA ASN A 30 -8.09 27.30 12.21
C ASN A 30 -7.75 25.79 12.07
N LEU A 31 -6.91 25.44 11.11
CA LEU A 31 -6.45 24.06 10.94
C LEU A 31 -5.61 23.60 12.14
N GLN A 32 -4.68 24.43 12.60
CA GLN A 32 -3.84 24.13 13.78
C GLN A 32 -4.64 24.02 15.08
N SER A 33 -5.68 24.84 15.25
CA SER A 33 -6.55 24.75 16.42
C SER A 33 -7.45 23.51 16.42
N SER A 34 -7.77 22.98 15.23
CA SER A 34 -8.63 21.80 15.06
C SER A 34 -7.87 20.49 15.16
N ALA A 35 -6.59 20.46 14.76
CA ALA A 35 -5.75 19.25 14.76
C ALA A 35 -4.26 19.61 14.78
N ASN A 36 -3.46 18.79 15.46
CA ASN A 36 -2.02 18.89 15.37
C ASN A 36 -1.56 18.35 14.00
N VAL A 37 -1.46 19.25 13.00
CA VAL A 37 -1.13 18.93 11.61
C VAL A 37 0.16 18.12 11.50
N PHE A 38 1.17 18.47 12.29
CA PHE A 38 2.47 17.79 12.28
C PHE A 38 2.34 16.34 12.77
N LEU A 39 1.59 16.11 13.82
CA LEU A 39 1.35 14.78 14.38
C LEU A 39 0.55 13.91 13.39
N VAL A 40 -0.49 14.47 12.77
CA VAL A 40 -1.29 13.78 11.73
C VAL A 40 -0.41 13.40 10.55
N PHE A 41 0.46 14.30 10.08
CA PHE A 41 1.41 14.03 9.00
C PHE A 41 2.38 12.90 9.36
N LEU A 42 2.97 12.95 10.56
CA LEU A 42 3.89 11.91 11.03
C LEU A 42 3.22 10.55 11.15
N ASN A 43 1.98 10.49 11.65
CA ASN A 43 1.21 9.25 11.73
C ASN A 43 0.92 8.67 10.33
N SER A 44 0.50 9.50 9.38
CA SER A 44 0.27 9.09 7.99
C SER A 44 1.56 8.58 7.35
N MET A 45 2.67 9.28 7.54
CA MET A 45 3.98 8.88 7.03
C MET A 45 4.42 7.54 7.63
N LYS A 46 4.33 7.38 8.96
CA LYS A 46 4.67 6.14 9.67
C LYS A 46 3.87 4.95 9.15
N ILE A 47 2.54 5.09 9.09
CA ILE A 47 1.63 4.03 8.61
C ILE A 47 1.98 3.66 7.16
N THR A 48 2.15 4.66 6.31
CA THR A 48 2.42 4.45 4.88
C THR A 48 3.78 3.80 4.63
N LEU A 49 4.82 4.20 5.36
CA LEU A 49 6.15 3.60 5.22
C LEU A 49 6.17 2.14 5.70
N ILE A 50 5.57 1.86 6.85
CA ILE A 50 5.47 0.49 7.39
C ILE A 50 4.68 -0.39 6.41
N TYR A 51 3.52 0.09 5.96
CA TYR A 51 2.70 -0.60 4.98
C TYR A 51 3.47 -0.90 3.69
N THR A 52 4.11 0.10 3.11
CA THR A 52 4.86 -0.02 1.86
C THR A 52 5.96 -1.07 1.98
N PHE A 53 6.78 -0.98 3.03
CA PHE A 53 7.88 -1.92 3.25
C PHE A 53 7.38 -3.36 3.38
N ILE A 54 6.39 -3.61 4.22
CA ILE A 54 5.86 -4.96 4.46
C ILE A 54 5.12 -5.49 3.22
N SER A 55 4.31 -4.66 2.55
CA SER A 55 3.60 -5.05 1.32
C SER A 55 4.55 -5.45 0.21
N ILE A 56 5.63 -4.69 -0.02
CA ILE A 56 6.63 -5.04 -1.04
C ILE A 56 7.27 -6.37 -0.71
N LEU A 57 7.66 -6.57 0.54
CA LEU A 57 8.31 -7.79 0.98
C LEU A 57 7.39 -9.00 0.75
N ILE A 58 6.16 -8.95 1.26
CA ILE A 58 5.18 -10.04 1.13
C ILE A 58 4.83 -10.29 -0.34
N CYS A 59 4.48 -9.23 -1.09
CA CYS A 59 4.00 -9.37 -2.46
C CYS A 59 5.11 -9.79 -3.42
N SER A 60 6.35 -9.33 -3.22
CA SER A 60 7.49 -9.76 -4.05
C SER A 60 7.89 -11.21 -3.77
N MET A 61 7.92 -11.62 -2.51
CA MET A 61 8.18 -13.03 -2.15
C MET A 61 7.08 -13.95 -2.69
N ALA A 62 5.81 -13.54 -2.61
CA ALA A 62 4.70 -14.29 -3.20
C ALA A 62 4.81 -14.36 -4.74
N GLY A 63 5.09 -13.23 -5.41
CA GLY A 63 5.33 -13.18 -6.85
C GLY A 63 6.49 -14.06 -7.30
N TYR A 64 7.59 -14.06 -6.55
CA TYR A 64 8.74 -14.93 -6.76
C TYR A 64 8.36 -16.41 -6.59
N GLY A 65 7.64 -16.74 -5.53
CA GLY A 65 7.14 -18.10 -5.29
C GLY A 65 6.23 -18.59 -6.41
N PHE A 66 5.29 -17.77 -6.87
CA PHE A 66 4.42 -18.12 -7.99
C PHE A 66 5.17 -18.25 -9.31
N GLU A 67 6.29 -17.62 -9.52
CA GLU A 67 7.03 -17.71 -10.78
C GLU A 67 8.10 -18.81 -10.76
N LYS A 68 8.97 -18.83 -9.77
CA LYS A 68 10.20 -19.63 -9.80
C LYS A 68 10.09 -21.03 -9.20
N TYR A 69 9.05 -21.32 -8.39
CA TYR A 69 8.85 -22.67 -7.87
C TYR A 69 7.88 -23.47 -8.73
N ARG A 70 8.19 -24.76 -8.91
CA ARG A 70 7.29 -25.72 -9.59
C ARG A 70 6.41 -26.42 -8.55
N SER A 71 5.09 -26.23 -8.63
CA SER A 71 4.11 -26.90 -7.75
C SER A 71 2.83 -27.23 -8.52
N LYS A 72 2.27 -28.40 -8.28
CA LYS A 72 0.96 -28.77 -8.79
C LYS A 72 -0.09 -27.87 -8.15
N GLY A 73 -0.96 -27.26 -8.94
CA GLY A 73 -2.04 -26.40 -8.44
C GLY A 73 -1.65 -24.93 -8.19
N LYS A 74 -0.37 -24.54 -8.24
CA LYS A 74 0.02 -23.11 -8.02
C LYS A 74 -0.70 -22.15 -8.98
N ASN A 75 -0.89 -22.55 -10.22
CA ASN A 75 -1.56 -21.73 -11.22
C ASN A 75 -3.05 -21.56 -10.90
N ILE A 76 -3.69 -22.57 -10.31
CA ILE A 76 -5.09 -22.48 -9.85
C ILE A 76 -5.18 -21.47 -8.70
N VAL A 77 -4.32 -21.60 -7.68
CA VAL A 77 -4.26 -20.66 -6.56
C VAL A 77 -3.98 -19.24 -7.05
N TYR A 78 -3.03 -19.08 -7.96
CA TYR A 78 -2.73 -17.79 -8.56
C TYR A 78 -3.91 -17.20 -9.33
N SER A 79 -4.62 -18.01 -10.12
CA SER A 79 -5.82 -17.57 -10.83
C SER A 79 -6.92 -17.13 -9.87
N LEU A 80 -7.19 -17.90 -8.80
CA LEU A 80 -8.14 -17.51 -7.76
C LEU A 80 -7.74 -16.19 -7.09
N PHE A 81 -6.44 -16.01 -6.86
CA PHE A 81 -5.91 -14.78 -6.31
C PHE A 81 -6.12 -13.58 -7.27
N LEU A 82 -5.92 -13.77 -8.57
CA LEU A 82 -6.22 -12.74 -9.58
C LEU A 82 -7.73 -12.44 -9.66
N PHE A 83 -8.60 -13.44 -9.55
CA PHE A 83 -10.05 -13.21 -9.52
C PHE A 83 -10.47 -12.30 -8.37
N SER A 84 -9.74 -12.31 -7.24
CA SER A 84 -10.02 -11.40 -6.12
C SER A 84 -9.88 -9.92 -6.50
N MET A 85 -9.11 -9.58 -7.55
CA MET A 85 -9.00 -8.19 -8.04
C MET A 85 -10.28 -7.67 -8.69
N MET A 86 -11.18 -8.57 -9.12
CA MET A 86 -12.46 -8.18 -9.72
C MET A 86 -13.46 -7.71 -8.67
N ILE A 87 -13.21 -8.02 -7.38
CA ILE A 87 -14.09 -7.62 -6.29
C ILE A 87 -13.74 -6.18 -5.88
N PRO A 88 -14.65 -5.21 -6.05
CA PRO A 88 -14.39 -3.84 -5.66
C PRO A 88 -14.15 -3.73 -4.15
N PHE A 89 -13.20 -2.88 -3.74
CA PHE A 89 -12.85 -2.73 -2.34
C PHE A 89 -14.05 -2.33 -1.46
N SER A 90 -14.95 -1.50 -1.99
CA SER A 90 -16.20 -1.12 -1.30
C SER A 90 -17.07 -2.31 -0.90
N ALA A 91 -17.12 -3.37 -1.70
CA ALA A 91 -17.84 -4.59 -1.37
C ALA A 91 -17.13 -5.42 -0.27
N GLN A 92 -15.80 -5.29 -0.18
CA GLN A 92 -14.99 -6.00 0.82
C GLN A 92 -14.99 -5.28 2.19
N MET A 93 -15.35 -4.00 2.26
CA MET A 93 -15.24 -3.18 3.47
C MET A 93 -16.02 -3.75 4.66
N ILE A 94 -17.28 -4.16 4.45
CA ILE A 94 -18.12 -4.71 5.52
C ILE A 94 -17.58 -6.03 6.07
N PRO A 95 -17.25 -7.05 5.25
CA PRO A 95 -16.60 -8.26 5.72
C PRO A 95 -15.29 -8.00 6.46
N LEU A 96 -14.42 -7.14 5.92
CA LEU A 96 -13.14 -6.81 6.54
C LEU A 96 -13.32 -6.10 7.88
N PHE A 97 -14.27 -5.18 7.98
CA PHE A 97 -14.60 -4.52 9.26
C PHE A 97 -15.06 -5.53 10.31
N LYS A 98 -15.96 -6.46 9.94
CA LYS A 98 -16.41 -7.53 10.85
C LYS A 98 -15.24 -8.42 11.30
N MET A 99 -14.31 -8.73 10.42
CA MET A 99 -13.10 -9.49 10.77
C MET A 99 -12.19 -8.71 11.73
N ALA A 100 -11.93 -7.44 11.45
CA ALA A 100 -11.12 -6.58 12.31
C ALA A 100 -11.76 -6.39 13.70
N SER A 101 -13.09 -6.21 13.75
CA SER A 101 -13.85 -6.12 14.99
C SER A 101 -13.78 -7.40 15.83
N LYS A 102 -14.00 -8.57 15.21
CA LYS A 102 -13.88 -9.87 15.89
C LYS A 102 -12.48 -10.16 16.41
N ALA A 103 -11.46 -9.64 15.74
CA ALA A 103 -10.06 -9.76 16.16
C ALA A 103 -9.63 -8.71 17.19
N ASN A 104 -10.56 -7.84 17.67
CA ASN A 104 -10.29 -6.73 18.57
C ASN A 104 -9.18 -5.79 18.07
N MET A 105 -9.13 -5.54 16.76
CA MET A 105 -8.10 -4.72 16.11
C MET A 105 -8.56 -3.29 15.84
N LEU A 106 -9.85 -2.95 16.03
CA LEU A 106 -10.36 -1.59 15.78
C LEU A 106 -9.57 -0.55 16.58
N ASN A 107 -9.53 0.68 16.08
CA ASN A 107 -8.81 1.81 16.66
C ASN A 107 -7.29 1.56 16.80
N SER A 108 -6.70 0.80 15.87
CA SER A 108 -5.26 0.53 15.87
C SER A 108 -4.64 0.70 14.48
N HIS A 109 -3.35 1.03 14.42
CA HIS A 109 -2.59 1.05 13.18
C HIS A 109 -2.60 -0.32 12.47
N THR A 110 -2.68 -1.40 13.25
CA THR A 110 -2.75 -2.77 12.73
C THR A 110 -4.02 -3.00 11.93
N ALA A 111 -5.17 -2.47 12.36
CA ALA A 111 -6.42 -2.56 11.62
C ALA A 111 -6.34 -1.83 10.26
N VAL A 112 -5.59 -0.75 10.19
CA VAL A 112 -5.39 0.00 8.94
C VAL A 112 -4.47 -0.74 7.97
N ILE A 113 -3.41 -1.37 8.48
CA ILE A 113 -2.33 -1.96 7.70
C ILE A 113 -2.64 -3.40 7.27
N LEU A 114 -2.94 -4.28 8.22
CA LEU A 114 -2.91 -5.74 8.05
C LEU A 114 -3.87 -6.26 6.97
N PRO A 115 -5.15 -5.85 6.90
CA PRO A 115 -6.11 -6.41 5.95
C PRO A 115 -5.78 -6.15 4.47
N THR A 116 -4.97 -5.14 4.21
CA THR A 116 -4.67 -4.68 2.84
C THR A 116 -3.23 -4.92 2.40
N LEU A 117 -2.39 -5.58 3.23
CA LEU A 117 -0.97 -5.84 2.96
C LEU A 117 -0.74 -6.69 1.71
N ALA A 118 -1.49 -7.77 1.56
CA ALA A 118 -1.36 -8.68 0.43
C ALA A 118 -2.15 -8.16 -0.76
N MET A 119 -1.50 -7.32 -1.58
CA MET A 119 -2.12 -6.68 -2.73
C MET A 119 -2.05 -7.59 -3.96
N PRO A 120 -3.19 -8.09 -4.50
CA PRO A 120 -3.17 -8.97 -5.67
C PRO A 120 -2.47 -8.37 -6.88
N PHE A 121 -2.69 -7.08 -7.15
CA PHE A 121 -2.01 -6.38 -8.23
C PHE A 121 -0.48 -6.38 -8.05
N LEU A 122 0.01 -6.14 -6.85
CA LEU A 122 1.45 -6.06 -6.59
C LEU A 122 2.11 -7.46 -6.71
N VAL A 123 1.42 -8.52 -6.28
CA VAL A 123 1.87 -9.89 -6.50
C VAL A 123 1.92 -10.23 -8.00
N PHE A 124 0.88 -9.84 -8.75
CA PHE A 124 0.86 -9.97 -10.21
C PHE A 124 2.04 -9.22 -10.84
N PHE A 125 2.23 -7.96 -10.49
CA PHE A 125 3.30 -7.10 -10.99
C PHE A 125 4.68 -7.73 -10.77
N PHE A 126 4.97 -8.18 -9.56
CA PHE A 126 6.24 -8.83 -9.25
C PHE A 126 6.41 -10.16 -9.99
N ARG A 127 5.36 -10.99 -10.04
CA ARG A 127 5.42 -12.23 -10.81
C ARG A 127 5.76 -11.98 -12.26
N GLN A 128 5.09 -11.04 -12.93
CA GLN A 128 5.36 -10.69 -14.34
C GLN A 128 6.80 -10.18 -14.51
N SER A 129 7.27 -9.36 -13.58
CA SER A 129 8.63 -8.85 -13.63
C SER A 129 9.67 -9.96 -13.46
N PHE A 130 9.41 -10.95 -12.60
CA PHE A 130 10.33 -12.08 -12.39
C PHE A 130 10.35 -13.09 -13.54
N GLN A 131 9.41 -13.05 -14.49
CA GLN A 131 9.45 -13.86 -15.70
C GLN A 131 10.67 -13.55 -16.56
N SER A 132 11.09 -12.29 -16.60
CA SER A 132 12.26 -11.84 -17.36
C SER A 132 13.59 -12.22 -16.71
N TYR A 133 13.59 -12.66 -15.45
CA TYR A 133 14.81 -13.03 -14.74
C TYR A 133 15.24 -14.46 -15.09
N PRO A 134 16.50 -14.69 -15.54
CA PRO A 134 16.98 -16.00 -15.94
C PRO A 134 16.91 -17.02 -14.81
N THR A 135 16.25 -18.15 -15.05
CA THR A 135 16.10 -19.21 -14.04
C THR A 135 17.42 -19.97 -13.85
N GLU A 136 18.25 -20.02 -14.88
CA GLU A 136 19.58 -20.63 -14.88
C GLU A 136 20.50 -20.06 -13.81
N LEU A 137 20.43 -18.74 -13.55
CA LEU A 137 21.19 -18.10 -12.49
C LEU A 137 20.75 -18.54 -11.10
N ILE A 138 19.46 -18.78 -10.93
CA ILE A 138 18.89 -19.26 -9.66
C ILE A 138 19.32 -20.72 -9.43
N GLU A 139 19.28 -21.55 -10.47
CA GLU A 139 19.67 -22.95 -10.43
C GLU A 139 21.18 -23.09 -10.15
N ALA A 140 22.03 -22.28 -10.80
CA ALA A 140 23.46 -22.23 -10.51
C ALA A 140 23.76 -21.86 -9.05
N ALA A 141 23.09 -20.83 -8.53
CA ALA A 141 23.24 -20.43 -7.13
C ALA A 141 22.80 -21.53 -6.13
N ARG A 142 21.78 -22.32 -6.47
CA ARG A 142 21.38 -23.48 -5.66
C ARG A 142 22.43 -24.57 -5.67
N ILE A 143 23.07 -24.84 -6.81
CA ILE A 143 24.17 -25.79 -6.92
C ILE A 143 25.36 -25.34 -6.08
N ASP A 144 25.65 -24.03 -6.04
CA ASP A 144 26.68 -23.41 -5.21
C ASP A 144 26.32 -23.40 -3.70
N GLY A 145 25.17 -23.95 -3.31
CA GLY A 145 24.73 -24.06 -1.92
C GLY A 145 24.09 -22.81 -1.32
N ALA A 146 23.72 -21.81 -2.15
CA ALA A 146 23.03 -20.64 -1.66
C ALA A 146 21.60 -20.98 -1.20
N ASN A 147 21.20 -20.50 -0.02
CA ASN A 147 19.82 -20.65 0.44
C ASN A 147 18.86 -19.70 -0.28
N GLU A 148 17.57 -20.02 -0.29
CA GLU A 148 16.54 -19.29 -1.02
C GLU A 148 16.43 -17.82 -0.60
N PHE A 149 16.66 -17.48 0.65
CA PHE A 149 16.67 -16.07 1.11
C PHE A 149 17.85 -15.30 0.51
N THR A 150 19.03 -15.91 0.46
CA THR A 150 20.21 -15.31 -0.18
C THR A 150 19.97 -15.12 -1.67
N ILE A 151 19.40 -16.10 -2.35
CA ILE A 151 19.06 -16.03 -3.77
C ILE A 151 18.06 -14.87 -3.99
N PHE A 152 16.97 -14.83 -3.22
CA PHE A 152 15.98 -13.78 -3.37
C PHE A 152 16.55 -12.38 -3.12
N PHE A 153 17.18 -12.13 -1.97
CA PHE A 153 17.60 -10.79 -1.58
C PHE A 153 18.87 -10.31 -2.29
N ARG A 154 19.83 -11.19 -2.55
CA ARG A 154 21.11 -10.79 -3.16
C ARG A 154 21.16 -11.00 -4.66
N LEU A 155 20.59 -12.09 -5.16
CA LEU A 155 20.71 -12.42 -6.58
C LEU A 155 19.55 -11.85 -7.40
N VAL A 156 18.30 -11.94 -6.90
CA VAL A 156 17.11 -11.51 -7.66
C VAL A 156 16.77 -10.05 -7.40
N MET A 157 16.65 -9.64 -6.15
CA MET A 157 16.23 -8.28 -5.80
C MET A 157 17.25 -7.21 -6.21
N ALA A 158 18.57 -7.50 -6.07
CA ALA A 158 19.60 -6.52 -6.31
C ALA A 158 19.66 -5.99 -7.77
N PRO A 159 19.58 -6.82 -8.84
CA PRO A 159 19.52 -6.33 -10.21
C PRO A 159 18.18 -5.73 -10.58
N MET A 160 17.09 -6.06 -9.87
CA MET A 160 15.73 -5.60 -10.17
C MET A 160 15.30 -4.38 -9.34
N LYS A 161 16.23 -3.53 -8.92
CA LYS A 161 15.97 -2.35 -8.07
C LYS A 161 14.89 -1.42 -8.64
N SER A 162 14.87 -1.22 -9.94
CA SER A 162 13.85 -0.39 -10.61
C SER A 162 12.45 -0.94 -10.47
N THR A 163 12.30 -2.27 -10.57
CA THR A 163 11.02 -2.96 -10.35
C THR A 163 10.55 -2.79 -8.91
N PHE A 164 11.45 -2.98 -7.94
CA PHE A 164 11.13 -2.78 -6.53
C PHE A 164 10.78 -1.32 -6.23
N ALA A 165 11.48 -0.36 -6.83
CA ALA A 165 11.16 1.06 -6.68
C ALA A 165 9.78 1.39 -7.25
N ALA A 166 9.43 0.88 -8.43
CA ALA A 166 8.10 1.06 -9.02
C ALA A 166 6.99 0.45 -8.15
N GLY A 167 7.20 -0.76 -7.62
CA GLY A 167 6.29 -1.39 -6.66
C GLY A 167 6.14 -0.56 -5.37
N ALA A 168 7.25 0.02 -4.87
CA ALA A 168 7.26 0.88 -3.69
C ALA A 168 6.44 2.15 -3.89
N ILE A 169 6.64 2.82 -5.01
CA ILE A 169 5.86 4.02 -5.36
C ILE A 169 4.37 3.68 -5.43
N TYR A 170 4.01 2.58 -6.07
CA TYR A 170 2.61 2.15 -6.16
C TYR A 170 1.99 1.86 -4.78
N ALA A 171 2.67 1.07 -3.94
CA ALA A 171 2.19 0.73 -2.61
C ALA A 171 2.07 1.98 -1.71
N PHE A 172 3.08 2.86 -1.77
CA PHE A 172 3.08 4.13 -1.04
C PHE A 172 1.90 5.01 -1.44
N MET A 173 1.73 5.26 -2.74
CA MET A 173 0.64 6.11 -3.24
C MET A 173 -0.72 5.53 -2.87
N LYS A 174 -0.90 4.22 -2.95
CA LYS A 174 -2.16 3.56 -2.59
C LYS A 174 -2.49 3.74 -1.11
N GLN A 175 -1.52 3.58 -0.22
CA GLN A 175 -1.74 3.75 1.22
C GLN A 175 -1.82 5.21 1.62
N TRP A 176 -1.02 6.08 1.03
CA TRP A 176 -1.06 7.52 1.30
C TRP A 176 -2.42 8.15 0.98
N ASN A 177 -3.03 7.72 -0.13
CA ASN A 177 -4.35 8.17 -0.57
C ASN A 177 -5.51 7.36 0.03
N ASN A 178 -5.22 6.41 0.94
CA ASN A 178 -6.25 5.57 1.55
C ASN A 178 -7.01 6.34 2.64
N TYR A 179 -8.18 6.84 2.29
CA TYR A 179 -9.06 7.60 3.19
C TYR A 179 -10.18 6.74 3.78
N LEU A 180 -10.87 5.97 2.94
CA LEU A 180 -12.11 5.29 3.33
C LEU A 180 -11.90 4.20 4.40
N TRP A 181 -10.84 3.42 4.28
CA TRP A 181 -10.59 2.33 5.21
C TRP A 181 -10.21 2.82 6.61
N PRO A 182 -9.24 3.73 6.79
CA PRO A 182 -8.98 4.34 8.08
C PRO A 182 -10.20 4.98 8.72
N LEU A 183 -11.03 5.68 7.96
CA LEU A 183 -12.26 6.32 8.44
C LEU A 183 -13.24 5.33 9.10
N ILE A 184 -13.27 4.08 8.61
CA ILE A 184 -14.18 3.05 9.13
C ILE A 184 -13.61 2.34 10.35
N VAL A 185 -12.30 2.07 10.38
CA VAL A 185 -11.68 1.26 11.43
C VAL A 185 -11.14 2.06 12.59
N ILE A 186 -10.91 3.36 12.42
CA ILE A 186 -10.52 4.29 13.49
C ILE A 186 -11.75 5.13 13.86
N GLN A 187 -12.34 4.82 14.99
CA GLN A 187 -13.58 5.43 15.49
C GLN A 187 -13.36 6.39 16.67
N THR A 188 -12.14 6.41 17.20
CA THR A 188 -11.74 7.29 18.32
C THR A 188 -10.73 8.32 17.84
N ASN A 189 -10.80 9.53 18.44
CA ASN A 189 -9.87 10.64 18.16
C ASN A 189 -8.64 10.62 19.09
N GLU A 190 -8.29 9.44 19.66
CA GLU A 190 -7.12 9.30 20.53
C GLU A 190 -5.82 9.08 19.75
#